data_584c9671a15fb09d3e04c92400deacfa
#
_entry.id   584c9671a15fb09d3e04c92400deacfa
#
_cell.length_a   1.000
_cell.length_b   1.000
_cell.length_c   1.000
_cell.angle_alpha   90.00
_cell.angle_beta   90.00
_cell.angle_gamma   90.00
#
_symmetry.space_group_name_H-M   'P 1'
#
loop_
_entity.id
_entity.type
_entity.pdbx_description
1 polymer ?
#
loop_
_entity_poly.entity_id
_entity_poly.type
_entity_poly.pdbx_seq_one_letter_code
_entity_poly.pdbx_strand_id
1 'polypeptide(L)'
;VGIICADNFRPGAYEQLEQLASKISVPVYGSPSSPSPERLVKDGFSHFEKEKEDLIIIDTAGRHKNETELMDEMKRLAKLAKPDEIVLAVDASIGQAAMPQARAFNEATNIGSILVTKLDGTAKGGGALSAVAATKAKIKFISIGEGTDDVEPFVPSNFVGRLLGIGDVAS
;
A
#
# COMPACT_ATOMS: atom_id res chain seq x y z
N VAL A 1 -16.87 -4.14 1.35
CA VAL A 1 -15.39 -4.00 1.46
C VAL A 1 -14.98 -4.27 2.90
N GLY A 2 -14.02 -5.14 3.12
CA GLY A 2 -13.40 -5.40 4.43
C GLY A 2 -11.91 -5.13 4.42
N ILE A 3 -11.35 -4.73 5.55
CA ILE A 3 -9.91 -4.49 5.70
C ILE A 3 -9.36 -5.45 6.76
N ILE A 4 -8.26 -6.14 6.44
CA ILE A 4 -7.52 -6.98 7.39
C ILE A 4 -6.24 -6.23 7.79
N CYS A 5 -6.09 -5.90 9.07
CA CYS A 5 -4.85 -5.37 9.61
C CYS A 5 -3.90 -6.54 9.94
N ALA A 6 -2.93 -6.78 9.08
CA ALA A 6 -1.88 -7.76 9.29
C ALA A 6 -0.57 -7.15 9.82
N ASP A 7 -0.49 -5.80 9.96
CA ASP A 7 0.63 -5.12 10.60
C ASP A 7 0.53 -5.27 12.14
N ASN A 8 1.14 -6.33 12.64
CA ASN A 8 1.27 -6.57 14.09
C ASN A 8 2.62 -6.10 14.66
N PHE A 9 3.46 -5.47 13.84
CA PHE A 9 4.78 -5.00 14.22
C PHE A 9 4.75 -3.56 14.75
N ARG A 10 4.01 -2.67 14.07
CA ARG A 10 3.95 -1.26 14.44
C ARG A 10 2.91 -1.04 15.55
N PRO A 11 3.33 -0.52 16.73
CA PRO A 11 2.38 -0.18 17.79
C PRO A 11 1.31 0.79 17.29
N GLY A 12 0.04 0.52 17.58
CA GLY A 12 -1.08 1.38 17.19
C GLY A 12 -1.50 1.27 15.72
N ALA A 13 -0.95 0.33 14.94
CA ALA A 13 -1.35 0.15 13.54
C ALA A 13 -2.82 -0.20 13.40
N TYR A 14 -3.31 -1.12 14.21
CA TYR A 14 -4.72 -1.52 14.21
C TYR A 14 -5.64 -0.35 14.56
N GLU A 15 -5.37 0.35 15.64
CA GLU A 15 -6.18 1.48 16.11
C GLU A 15 -6.20 2.62 15.10
N GLN A 16 -5.07 2.90 14.47
CA GLN A 16 -4.98 3.90 13.40
C GLN A 16 -5.83 3.51 12.19
N LEU A 17 -5.72 2.27 11.75
CA LEU A 17 -6.48 1.75 10.62
C LEU A 17 -7.98 1.75 10.90
N GLU A 18 -8.39 1.33 12.10
CA GLU A 18 -9.78 1.34 12.55
C GLU A 18 -10.37 2.75 12.57
N GLN A 19 -9.61 3.74 13.07
CA GLN A 19 -10.02 5.14 13.04
C GLN A 19 -10.21 5.69 11.62
N LEU A 20 -9.34 5.32 10.68
CA LEU A 20 -9.47 5.73 9.28
C LEU A 20 -10.65 5.05 8.61
N ALA A 21 -10.79 3.75 8.78
CA ALA A 21 -11.86 2.96 8.17
C ALA A 21 -13.25 3.33 8.71
N SER A 22 -13.36 3.70 9.99
CA SER A 22 -14.62 4.15 10.59
C SER A 22 -15.17 5.42 9.94
N LYS A 23 -14.31 6.32 9.44
CA LYS A 23 -14.74 7.55 8.74
C LYS A 23 -15.48 7.24 7.44
N ILE A 24 -15.19 6.12 6.83
CA ILE A 24 -15.80 5.65 5.57
C ILE A 24 -16.70 4.43 5.76
N SER A 25 -16.99 4.08 7.02
CA SER A 25 -17.87 2.96 7.40
C SER A 25 -17.42 1.60 6.83
N VAL A 26 -16.12 1.35 6.76
CA VAL A 26 -15.54 0.07 6.33
C VAL A 26 -15.11 -0.74 7.55
N PRO A 27 -15.54 -2.03 7.68
CA PRO A 27 -15.14 -2.87 8.79
C PRO A 27 -13.66 -3.27 8.72
N VAL A 28 -13.01 -3.33 9.88
CA VAL A 28 -11.62 -3.77 10.04
C VAL A 28 -11.56 -5.02 10.88
N TYR A 29 -10.87 -6.03 10.40
CA TYR A 29 -10.50 -7.21 11.18
C TYR A 29 -9.03 -7.13 11.57
N GLY A 30 -8.72 -7.33 12.84
CA GLY A 30 -7.35 -7.33 13.33
C GLY A 30 -7.29 -7.57 14.82
N SER A 31 -6.08 -7.73 15.34
CA SER A 31 -5.84 -7.84 16.77
C SER A 31 -4.42 -7.39 17.10
N PRO A 32 -4.26 -6.34 17.92
CA PRO A 32 -2.94 -5.87 18.37
C PRO A 32 -2.12 -6.91 19.14
N SER A 33 -2.78 -7.90 19.71
CA SER A 33 -2.16 -8.98 20.51
C SER A 33 -1.81 -10.22 19.69
N SER A 34 -2.15 -10.27 18.40
CA SER A 34 -1.85 -11.45 17.59
C SER A 34 -0.36 -11.54 17.26
N PRO A 35 0.29 -12.68 17.53
CA PRO A 35 1.71 -12.84 17.22
C PRO A 35 2.02 -13.15 15.75
N SER A 36 1.00 -13.43 14.93
CA SER A 36 1.20 -13.91 13.55
C SER A 36 0.32 -13.16 12.55
N PRO A 37 0.94 -12.43 11.58
CA PRO A 37 0.25 -11.84 10.45
C PRO A 37 -0.53 -12.86 9.62
N GLU A 38 0.02 -14.07 9.43
CA GLU A 38 -0.62 -15.14 8.67
C GLU A 38 -1.94 -15.59 9.33
N ARG A 39 -1.96 -15.64 10.66
CA ARG A 39 -3.19 -15.98 11.39
C ARG A 39 -4.23 -14.88 11.23
N LEU A 40 -3.83 -13.61 11.34
CA LEU A 40 -4.73 -12.47 11.14
C LEU A 40 -5.36 -12.51 9.74
N VAL A 41 -4.58 -12.79 8.71
CA VAL A 41 -5.08 -12.90 7.34
C VAL A 41 -6.07 -14.07 7.20
N LYS A 42 -5.73 -15.26 7.73
CA LYS A 42 -6.59 -16.43 7.65
C LYS A 42 -7.93 -16.24 8.37
N ASP A 43 -7.86 -15.75 9.61
CA ASP A 43 -9.05 -15.54 10.44
C ASP A 43 -9.90 -14.39 9.87
N GLY A 44 -9.26 -13.33 9.33
CA GLY A 44 -9.93 -12.22 8.67
C GLY A 44 -10.66 -12.63 7.39
N PHE A 45 -10.08 -13.49 6.56
CA PHE A 45 -10.80 -14.07 5.43
C PHE A 45 -12.04 -14.84 5.87
N SER A 46 -11.90 -15.70 6.88
CA SER A 46 -13.06 -16.47 7.42
C SER A 46 -14.14 -15.57 8.01
N HIS A 47 -13.76 -14.41 8.56
CA HIS A 47 -14.69 -13.40 9.06
C HIS A 47 -15.43 -12.73 7.91
N PHE A 48 -14.75 -12.19 6.92
CA PHE A 48 -15.35 -11.45 5.82
C PHE A 48 -16.09 -12.33 4.80
N GLU A 49 -15.74 -13.62 4.70
CA GLU A 49 -16.52 -14.58 3.93
C GLU A 49 -17.95 -14.74 4.50
N LYS A 50 -18.09 -14.75 5.84
CA LYS A 50 -19.40 -14.80 6.50
C LYS A 50 -20.19 -13.51 6.30
N GLU A 51 -19.51 -12.38 6.29
CA GLU A 51 -20.09 -11.05 6.06
C GLU A 51 -20.37 -10.80 4.57
N LYS A 52 -19.94 -11.69 3.67
CA LYS A 52 -20.11 -11.63 2.21
C LYS A 52 -19.49 -10.37 1.58
N GLU A 53 -18.29 -10.01 2.04
CA GLU A 53 -17.57 -8.89 1.47
C GLU A 53 -16.95 -9.27 0.11
N ASP A 54 -17.18 -8.44 -0.91
CA ASP A 54 -16.70 -8.66 -2.28
C ASP A 54 -15.25 -8.23 -2.50
N LEU A 55 -14.75 -7.30 -1.68
CA LEU A 55 -13.38 -6.79 -1.75
C LEU A 55 -12.74 -6.85 -0.36
N ILE A 56 -11.56 -7.45 -0.28
CA ILE A 56 -10.76 -7.51 0.94
C ILE A 56 -9.42 -6.83 0.70
N ILE A 57 -9.09 -5.84 1.52
CA ILE A 57 -7.79 -5.16 1.52
C ILE A 57 -6.99 -5.66 2.71
N ILE A 58 -5.75 -6.10 2.48
CA ILE A 58 -4.83 -6.56 3.53
C ILE A 58 -3.75 -5.49 3.72
N ASP A 59 -3.78 -4.82 4.88
CA ASP A 59 -2.71 -3.91 5.30
C ASP A 59 -1.59 -4.70 6.00
N THR A 60 -0.36 -4.53 5.51
CA THR A 60 0.79 -5.31 5.94
C THR A 60 1.87 -4.42 6.56
N ALA A 61 2.79 -5.01 7.33
CA ALA A 61 3.93 -4.31 7.87
C ALA A 61 4.77 -3.61 6.78
N GLY A 62 5.34 -2.46 7.14
CA GLY A 62 6.16 -1.63 6.26
C GLY A 62 7.64 -1.61 6.65
N ARG A 63 8.32 -0.51 6.31
CA ARG A 63 9.78 -0.29 6.41
C ARG A 63 10.43 -0.47 7.80
N HIS A 64 9.66 -0.49 8.85
CA HIS A 64 10.20 -0.54 10.23
C HIS A 64 10.65 -1.94 10.67
N LYS A 65 10.40 -2.96 9.85
CA LYS A 65 10.84 -4.32 10.07
C LYS A 65 12.19 -4.57 9.40
N ASN A 66 12.96 -5.54 9.89
CA ASN A 66 14.16 -6.01 9.19
C ASN A 66 13.81 -6.41 7.75
N GLU A 67 14.58 -5.94 6.77
CA GLU A 67 14.25 -6.09 5.34
C GLU A 67 14.08 -7.56 4.94
N THR A 68 14.96 -8.44 5.39
CA THR A 68 14.89 -9.87 5.09
C THR A 68 13.64 -10.51 5.69
N GLU A 69 13.34 -10.21 6.95
CA GLU A 69 12.14 -10.72 7.64
C GLU A 69 10.86 -10.23 6.99
N LEU A 70 10.85 -8.95 6.55
CA LEU A 70 9.73 -8.36 5.85
C LEU A 70 9.49 -9.05 4.50
N MET A 71 10.54 -9.29 3.71
CA MET A 71 10.41 -9.96 2.42
C MET A 71 9.92 -11.40 2.59
N ASP A 72 10.39 -12.12 3.59
CA ASP A 72 9.94 -13.49 3.86
C ASP A 72 8.48 -13.51 4.37
N GLU A 73 8.07 -12.53 5.16
CA GLU A 73 6.67 -12.38 5.56
C GLU A 73 5.79 -12.09 4.35
N MET A 74 6.18 -11.16 3.48
CA MET A 74 5.42 -10.84 2.27
C MET A 74 5.25 -12.07 1.36
N LYS A 75 6.28 -12.91 1.19
CA LYS A 75 6.18 -14.17 0.45
C LYS A 75 5.16 -15.12 1.07
N ARG A 76 5.18 -15.26 2.41
CA ARG A 76 4.23 -16.13 3.12
C ARG A 76 2.80 -15.62 3.01
N LEU A 77 2.59 -14.31 3.20
CA LEU A 77 1.27 -13.69 3.09
C LEU A 77 0.73 -13.77 1.66
N ALA A 78 1.54 -13.48 0.64
CA ALA A 78 1.13 -13.59 -0.75
C ALA A 78 0.74 -15.03 -1.13
N LYS A 79 1.49 -16.03 -0.64
CA LYS A 79 1.17 -17.46 -0.85
C LYS A 79 -0.12 -17.88 -0.16
N LEU A 80 -0.38 -17.34 1.02
CA LEU A 80 -1.60 -17.62 1.81
C LEU A 80 -2.82 -16.95 1.21
N ALA A 81 -2.72 -15.65 0.97
CA ALA A 81 -3.84 -14.82 0.52
C ALA A 81 -4.19 -15.03 -0.96
N LYS A 82 -3.19 -15.38 -1.80
CA LYS A 82 -3.33 -15.46 -3.27
C LYS A 82 -4.07 -14.24 -3.82
N PRO A 83 -3.58 -13.04 -3.57
CA PRO A 83 -4.30 -11.82 -3.91
C PRO A 83 -4.44 -11.66 -5.42
N ASP A 84 -5.55 -11.06 -5.86
CA ASP A 84 -5.75 -10.67 -7.26
C ASP A 84 -4.78 -9.57 -7.67
N GLU A 85 -4.38 -8.74 -6.71
CA GLU A 85 -3.42 -7.66 -6.93
C GLU A 85 -2.58 -7.37 -5.69
N ILE A 86 -1.28 -7.10 -5.91
CA ILE A 86 -0.36 -6.59 -4.89
C ILE A 86 -0.02 -5.14 -5.26
N VAL A 87 -0.36 -4.22 -4.37
CA VAL A 87 -0.13 -2.78 -4.53
C VAL A 87 1.07 -2.37 -3.67
N LEU A 88 2.11 -1.83 -4.30
CA LEU A 88 3.24 -1.24 -3.59
C LEU A 88 2.99 0.24 -3.31
N ALA A 89 2.89 0.63 -2.04
CA ALA A 89 2.86 2.03 -1.64
C ALA A 89 4.29 2.60 -1.60
N VAL A 90 4.52 3.65 -2.39
CA VAL A 90 5.84 4.31 -2.52
C VAL A 90 5.73 5.77 -2.10
N ASP A 91 6.56 6.18 -1.16
CA ASP A 91 6.72 7.56 -0.74
C ASP A 91 7.53 8.32 -1.81
N ALA A 92 6.91 9.33 -2.44
CA ALA A 92 7.55 10.13 -3.47
C ALA A 92 8.80 10.89 -2.96
N SER A 93 8.85 11.18 -1.66
CA SER A 93 9.94 11.98 -1.05
C SER A 93 11.27 11.24 -0.98
N ILE A 94 11.28 9.90 -0.99
CA ILE A 94 12.51 9.11 -0.85
C ILE A 94 13.34 9.02 -2.14
N GLY A 95 12.83 9.54 -3.25
CA GLY A 95 13.57 9.63 -4.51
C GLY A 95 14.11 8.28 -5.01
N GLN A 96 15.39 8.27 -5.45
CA GLN A 96 16.02 7.06 -5.98
C GLN A 96 16.20 5.93 -4.95
N ALA A 97 16.15 6.23 -3.66
CA ALA A 97 16.21 5.22 -2.61
C ALA A 97 15.00 4.25 -2.62
N ALA A 98 13.91 4.61 -3.32
CA ALA A 98 12.78 3.70 -3.57
C ALA A 98 13.15 2.50 -4.46
N MET A 99 14.15 2.62 -5.33
CA MET A 99 14.48 1.60 -6.33
C MET A 99 14.92 0.26 -5.73
N PRO A 100 15.89 0.19 -4.80
CA PRO A 100 16.29 -1.08 -4.19
C PRO A 100 15.14 -1.74 -3.44
N GLN A 101 14.37 -0.97 -2.69
CA GLN A 101 13.22 -1.46 -1.94
C GLN A 101 12.13 -2.01 -2.87
N ALA A 102 11.75 -1.26 -3.90
CA ALA A 102 10.76 -1.70 -4.87
C ALA A 102 11.19 -2.99 -5.59
N ARG A 103 12.49 -3.12 -5.90
CA ARG A 103 13.05 -4.35 -6.50
C ARG A 103 12.92 -5.54 -5.55
N ALA A 104 13.30 -5.38 -4.28
CA ALA A 104 13.20 -6.43 -3.28
C ALA A 104 11.76 -6.92 -3.09
N PHE A 105 10.80 -5.98 -2.99
CA PHE A 105 9.38 -6.33 -2.92
C PHE A 105 8.89 -7.04 -4.19
N ASN A 106 9.30 -6.60 -5.37
CA ASN A 106 8.90 -7.22 -6.63
C ASN A 106 9.46 -8.64 -6.79
N GLU A 107 10.68 -8.87 -6.36
CA GLU A 107 11.29 -10.20 -6.33
C GLU A 107 10.59 -11.13 -5.33
N ALA A 108 10.11 -10.57 -4.22
CA ALA A 108 9.39 -11.33 -3.20
C ALA A 108 7.96 -11.69 -3.61
N THR A 109 7.22 -10.78 -4.28
CA THR A 109 5.75 -10.88 -4.37
C THR A 109 5.15 -10.60 -5.75
N ASN A 110 5.92 -10.23 -6.74
CA ASN A 110 5.44 -9.88 -8.08
C ASN A 110 4.38 -8.75 -8.06
N ILE A 111 4.82 -7.51 -7.86
CA ILE A 111 3.97 -6.33 -7.71
C ILE A 111 3.13 -6.08 -8.96
N GLY A 112 1.82 -5.93 -8.79
CA GLY A 112 0.84 -5.64 -9.85
C GLY A 112 0.74 -4.16 -10.16
N SER A 113 0.72 -3.29 -9.14
CA SER A 113 0.63 -1.84 -9.30
C SER A 113 1.31 -1.05 -8.20
N ILE A 114 1.42 0.25 -8.41
CA ILE A 114 2.04 1.22 -7.51
C ILE A 114 1.02 2.27 -7.12
N LEU A 115 0.95 2.58 -5.81
CA LEU A 115 0.34 3.76 -5.23
C LEU A 115 1.45 4.72 -4.81
N VAL A 116 1.47 5.92 -5.35
CA VAL A 116 2.47 6.95 -4.99
C VAL A 116 1.88 7.88 -3.94
N THR A 117 2.57 8.04 -2.81
CA THR A 117 2.13 8.89 -1.71
C THR A 117 3.00 10.12 -1.54
N LYS A 118 2.50 11.13 -0.81
CA LYS A 118 3.21 12.38 -0.47
C LYS A 118 3.62 13.23 -1.66
N LEU A 119 2.77 13.30 -2.67
CA LEU A 119 2.96 14.19 -3.82
C LEU A 119 2.58 15.65 -3.54
N ASP A 120 1.92 15.93 -2.41
CA ASP A 120 1.61 17.25 -1.87
C ASP A 120 2.85 18.00 -1.36
N GLY A 121 3.95 17.27 -1.10
CA GLY A 121 5.20 17.83 -0.66
C GLY A 121 6.07 18.41 -1.79
N THR A 122 7.30 18.80 -1.44
CA THR A 122 8.30 19.30 -2.38
C THR A 122 8.89 18.22 -3.29
N ALA A 123 8.50 16.96 -3.06
CA ALA A 123 9.01 15.80 -3.80
C ALA A 123 8.43 15.77 -5.21
N LYS A 124 9.29 15.86 -6.21
CA LYS A 124 8.93 15.85 -7.63
C LYS A 124 8.68 14.43 -8.20
N GLY A 125 8.14 13.51 -7.39
CA GLY A 125 7.76 12.18 -7.87
C GLY A 125 8.91 11.26 -8.32
N GLY A 126 10.17 11.61 -8.00
CA GLY A 126 11.34 10.80 -8.40
C GLY A 126 11.34 9.39 -7.85
N GLY A 127 10.79 9.19 -6.64
CA GLY A 127 10.59 7.87 -6.04
C GLY A 127 9.65 6.98 -6.84
N ALA A 128 8.57 7.58 -7.37
CA ALA A 128 7.60 6.87 -8.22
C ALA A 128 8.25 6.35 -9.50
N LEU A 129 8.99 7.22 -10.22
CA LEU A 129 9.68 6.82 -11.45
C LEU A 129 10.73 5.73 -11.19
N SER A 130 11.45 5.82 -10.06
CA SER A 130 12.42 4.80 -9.65
C SER A 130 11.75 3.46 -9.36
N ALA A 131 10.59 3.45 -8.69
CA ALA A 131 9.83 2.24 -8.40
C ALA A 131 9.27 1.60 -9.68
N VAL A 132 8.74 2.39 -10.62
CA VAL A 132 8.29 1.91 -11.94
C VAL A 132 9.44 1.27 -12.70
N ALA A 133 10.60 1.93 -12.75
CA ALA A 133 11.78 1.41 -13.42
C ALA A 133 12.27 0.08 -12.81
N ALA A 134 12.15 -0.08 -11.48
CA ALA A 134 12.58 -1.27 -10.76
C ALA A 134 11.63 -2.47 -10.91
N THR A 135 10.32 -2.22 -10.98
CA THR A 135 9.28 -3.25 -10.93
C THR A 135 8.58 -3.49 -12.27
N LYS A 136 8.63 -2.52 -13.17
CA LYS A 136 7.82 -2.44 -14.39
C LYS A 136 6.29 -2.41 -14.12
N ALA A 137 5.89 -2.28 -12.86
CA ALA A 137 4.49 -2.16 -12.47
C ALA A 137 3.97 -0.76 -12.84
N LYS A 138 2.66 -0.69 -13.13
CA LYS A 138 2.00 0.58 -13.49
C LYS A 138 1.61 1.35 -12.22
N ILE A 139 1.76 2.67 -12.25
CA ILE A 139 1.12 3.51 -11.24
C ILE A 139 -0.38 3.48 -11.52
N LYS A 140 -1.19 3.14 -10.52
CA LYS A 140 -2.66 3.19 -10.59
C LYS A 140 -3.23 4.38 -9.85
N PHE A 141 -2.65 4.70 -8.70
CA PHE A 141 -3.16 5.75 -7.82
C PHE A 141 -2.03 6.66 -7.34
N ILE A 142 -2.40 7.89 -7.02
CA ILE A 142 -1.53 8.86 -6.35
C ILE A 142 -2.27 9.45 -5.16
N SER A 143 -1.53 9.78 -4.09
CA SER A 143 -2.06 10.51 -2.94
C SER A 143 -1.41 11.88 -2.85
N ILE A 144 -2.26 12.89 -2.74
CA ILE A 144 -1.91 14.32 -2.71
C ILE A 144 -2.19 14.96 -1.35
N GLY A 145 -2.47 14.14 -0.33
CA GLY A 145 -2.75 14.57 1.03
C GLY A 145 -2.87 13.37 1.96
N GLU A 146 -3.39 13.60 3.18
CA GLU A 146 -3.53 12.60 4.25
C GLU A 146 -4.97 12.12 4.45
N GLY A 147 -5.93 12.71 3.77
CA GLY A 147 -7.35 12.36 3.87
C GLY A 147 -7.73 11.16 3.01
N THR A 148 -8.87 10.57 3.31
CA THR A 148 -9.44 9.46 2.51
C THR A 148 -9.81 9.89 1.09
N ASP A 149 -10.12 11.17 0.90
CA ASP A 149 -10.49 11.75 -0.39
C ASP A 149 -9.29 12.28 -1.19
N ASP A 150 -8.07 12.21 -0.60
CA ASP A 150 -6.84 12.70 -1.22
C ASP A 150 -6.14 11.64 -2.11
N VAL A 151 -6.82 10.54 -2.40
CA VAL A 151 -6.35 9.50 -3.33
C VAL A 151 -7.09 9.63 -4.65
N GLU A 152 -6.33 9.78 -5.74
CA GLU A 152 -6.88 9.90 -7.08
C GLU A 152 -6.29 8.87 -8.06
N PRO A 153 -7.03 8.50 -9.13
CA PRO A 153 -6.47 7.69 -10.20
C PRO A 153 -5.28 8.39 -10.86
N PHE A 154 -4.27 7.60 -11.24
CA PHE A 154 -3.10 8.13 -11.93
C PHE A 154 -3.42 8.54 -13.36
N VAL A 155 -3.23 9.82 -13.68
CA VAL A 155 -3.33 10.38 -15.04
C VAL A 155 -1.93 10.87 -15.45
N PRO A 156 -1.27 10.24 -16.45
CA PRO A 156 0.11 10.54 -16.81
C PRO A 156 0.36 12.01 -17.17
N SER A 157 -0.56 12.65 -17.88
CA SER A 157 -0.43 14.07 -18.28
C SER A 157 -0.39 14.99 -17.04
N ASN A 158 -1.27 14.77 -16.08
CA ASN A 158 -1.34 15.57 -14.86
C ASN A 158 -0.10 15.35 -14.00
N PHE A 159 0.38 14.12 -13.91
CA PHE A 159 1.59 13.79 -13.17
C PHE A 159 2.84 14.47 -13.78
N VAL A 160 2.99 14.44 -15.10
CA VAL A 160 4.08 15.16 -15.80
C VAL A 160 3.96 16.67 -15.58
N GLY A 161 2.76 17.24 -15.66
CA GLY A 161 2.51 18.65 -15.36
C GLY A 161 2.97 19.04 -13.96
N ARG A 162 2.65 18.24 -12.96
CA ARG A 162 3.12 18.42 -11.57
C ARG A 162 4.64 18.32 -11.45
N LEU A 163 5.27 17.33 -12.09
CA LEU A 163 6.74 17.17 -12.11
C LEU A 163 7.45 18.40 -12.67
N LEU A 164 6.90 19.00 -13.72
CA LEU A 164 7.47 20.17 -14.38
C LEU A 164 7.10 21.50 -13.72
N GLY A 165 6.21 21.49 -12.72
CA GLY A 165 5.73 22.69 -12.06
C GLY A 165 4.79 23.56 -12.93
N ILE A 166 4.17 22.96 -13.96
CA ILE A 166 3.29 23.65 -14.92
C ILE A 166 1.83 23.71 -14.42
N GLY A 167 1.52 23.05 -13.31
CA GLY A 167 0.15 22.87 -12.82
C GLY A 167 -0.62 21.79 -13.59
N ASP A 168 -1.86 21.52 -13.15
CA ASP A 168 -2.72 20.58 -13.87
C ASP A 168 -3.03 21.17 -15.25
N VAL A 169 -2.63 20.47 -16.30
CA VAL A 169 -3.03 20.81 -17.67
C VAL A 169 -4.51 20.41 -17.76
N ALA A 170 -5.39 21.38 -17.58
CA ALA A 170 -6.82 21.18 -17.77
C ALA A 170 -7.06 20.63 -19.19
N SER A 171 -7.62 19.43 -19.25
CA SER A 171 -8.16 18.84 -20.47
C SER A 171 -9.57 19.32 -20.73
#